data_dea44a01ec0fd97c5ea7f2a3fec55bda
#
_entry.id   dea44a01ec0fd97c5ea7f2a3fec55bda
#
_cell.length_a   1.000
_cell.length_b   1.000
_cell.length_c   1.000
_cell.angle_alpha   90.00
_cell.angle_beta   90.00
_cell.angle_gamma   90.00
#
_symmetry.space_group_name_H-M   'P 1'
#
loop_
_entity.id
_entity.type
_entity.pdbx_description
1 polymer ?
#
loop_
_entity_poly.entity_id
_entity_poly.type
_entity_poly.pdbx_seq_one_letter_code
_entity_poly.pdbx_strand_id
1 'polypeptide(L)'
;MLEGGPVLRGLAWLLFALLTLRFVAIWADAFAGAGLPVPGSIGFTLMFTAFSVLHAASILGWRRSLAFLLVCAVVSWCFEEVGVSTGLVYGAYHYSSRLGAKLGEVPLIIPLAWFMMVYASWTVARLLLDGAGSSTSGGGTAARIVTAAMVMTAWDTVMDPGMARSGAWTWEPGGAYFGVPLHNFAGWLATTITVYTVAELLFRRMEGDPPAVVAGVYSGLPALLYALVAVHRLLLPDSPELRVVAAFGIGFVALLAVLRLALGPSAAVPPRHFPFEQ
;
A
#
# COMPACT_ATOMS: atom_id res chain seq x y z
N MET A 1 13.12 -15.08 22.57
CA MET A 1 11.94 -14.71 21.76
C MET A 1 11.35 -13.48 22.39
N LEU A 2 11.33 -12.35 21.70
CA LEU A 2 10.79 -11.10 22.25
C LEU A 2 9.25 -11.23 22.30
N GLU A 3 8.70 -11.37 23.50
CA GLU A 3 7.26 -11.38 23.80
C GLU A 3 6.61 -10.00 23.55
N GLY A 4 6.85 -9.42 22.39
CA GLY A 4 6.30 -8.12 22.02
C GLY A 4 4.91 -8.15 21.39
N GLY A 5 4.34 -9.33 21.21
CA GLY A 5 3.08 -9.48 20.46
C GLY A 5 1.92 -8.59 20.93
N PRO A 6 1.54 -8.54 22.21
CA PRO A 6 0.44 -7.68 22.67
C PRO A 6 0.77 -6.19 22.59
N VAL A 7 2.00 -5.79 22.92
CA VAL A 7 2.45 -4.40 22.87
C VAL A 7 2.49 -3.90 21.44
N LEU A 8 3.06 -4.67 20.50
CA LEU A 8 3.10 -4.31 19.08
C LEU A 8 1.69 -4.14 18.51
N ARG A 9 0.77 -5.06 18.87
CA ARG A 9 -0.63 -4.96 18.44
C ARG A 9 -1.31 -3.71 19.02
N GLY A 10 -1.08 -3.41 20.30
CA GLY A 10 -1.62 -2.22 20.94
C GLY A 10 -1.13 -0.93 20.24
N LEU A 11 0.16 -0.84 19.95
CA LEU A 11 0.75 0.29 19.24
C LEU A 11 0.23 0.40 17.79
N ALA A 12 0.07 -0.72 17.09
CA ALA A 12 -0.52 -0.72 15.75
C ALA A 12 -1.99 -0.25 15.78
N TRP A 13 -2.80 -0.70 16.74
CA TRP A 13 -4.16 -0.19 16.93
C TRP A 13 -4.20 1.31 17.24
N LEU A 14 -3.30 1.78 18.10
CA LEU A 14 -3.20 3.21 18.41
C LEU A 14 -2.91 4.04 17.15
N LEU A 15 -1.90 3.64 16.35
CA LEU A 15 -1.57 4.34 15.12
C LEU A 15 -2.69 4.26 14.08
N PHE A 16 -3.36 3.11 13.97
CA PHE A 16 -4.55 2.97 13.13
C PHE A 16 -5.66 3.96 13.55
N ALA A 17 -5.93 4.06 14.84
CA ALA A 17 -6.92 5.01 15.36
C ALA A 17 -6.52 6.46 15.08
N LEU A 18 -5.26 6.83 15.29
CA LEU A 18 -4.75 8.17 15.00
C LEU A 18 -4.84 8.52 13.49
N LEU A 19 -4.51 7.56 12.62
CA LEU A 19 -4.66 7.72 11.16
C LEU A 19 -6.12 7.87 10.76
N THR A 20 -7.02 7.08 11.36
CA THR A 20 -8.47 7.21 11.14
C THR A 20 -8.99 8.56 11.62
N LEU A 21 -8.61 9.00 12.81
CA LEU A 21 -8.99 10.32 13.35
C LEU A 21 -8.49 11.46 12.47
N ARG A 22 -7.30 11.33 11.88
CA ARG A 22 -6.81 12.30 10.90
C ARG A 22 -7.74 12.43 9.70
N PHE A 23 -8.21 11.32 9.11
CA PHE A 23 -9.17 11.38 8.00
C PHE A 23 -10.48 12.01 8.43
N VAL A 24 -11.01 11.61 9.59
CA VAL A 24 -12.25 12.22 10.15
C VAL A 24 -12.09 13.71 10.37
N ALA A 25 -10.94 14.17 10.90
CA ALA A 25 -10.67 15.59 11.11
C ALA A 25 -10.63 16.38 9.79
N ILE A 26 -10.00 15.82 8.74
CA ILE A 26 -9.98 16.44 7.41
C ILE A 26 -11.40 16.55 6.84
N TRP A 27 -12.21 15.49 6.97
CA TRP A 27 -13.60 15.53 6.49
C TRP A 27 -14.47 16.49 7.30
N ALA A 28 -14.30 16.55 8.63
CA ALA A 28 -14.98 17.51 9.49
C ALA A 28 -14.61 18.96 9.13
N ASP A 29 -13.34 19.21 8.81
CA ASP A 29 -12.92 20.53 8.33
C ASP A 29 -13.54 20.86 6.98
N ALA A 30 -13.46 19.94 6.02
CA ALA A 30 -13.96 20.15 4.66
C ALA A 30 -15.48 20.35 4.58
N PHE A 31 -16.27 19.65 5.42
CA PHE A 31 -17.74 19.69 5.35
C PHE A 31 -18.39 20.57 6.41
N ALA A 32 -17.72 20.83 7.54
CA ALA A 32 -18.26 21.60 8.66
C ALA A 32 -17.39 22.77 9.12
N GLY A 33 -16.24 23.01 8.46
CA GLY A 33 -15.34 24.11 8.84
C GLY A 33 -14.76 23.97 10.25
N ALA A 34 -14.48 22.73 10.69
CA ALA A 34 -14.10 22.45 12.08
C ALA A 34 -12.73 23.03 12.49
N GLY A 35 -11.85 23.38 11.52
CA GLY A 35 -10.53 23.98 11.76
C GLY A 35 -9.58 23.11 12.60
N LEU A 36 -9.73 21.78 12.55
CA LEU A 36 -8.95 20.86 13.36
C LEU A 36 -7.52 20.74 12.82
N PRO A 37 -6.49 20.85 13.66
CA PRO A 37 -5.12 20.66 13.23
C PRO A 37 -4.88 19.19 12.88
N VAL A 38 -4.32 18.94 11.70
CA VAL A 38 -3.97 17.60 11.24
C VAL A 38 -2.51 17.55 10.77
N PRO A 39 -1.80 16.45 10.98
CA PRO A 39 -0.47 16.25 10.42
C PRO A 39 -0.50 16.38 8.89
N GLY A 40 0.46 17.12 8.32
CA GLY A 40 0.66 17.23 6.88
C GLY A 40 1.12 15.91 6.25
N SER A 41 1.45 15.94 4.96
CA SER A 41 1.84 14.74 4.20
C SER A 41 3.02 13.97 4.81
N ILE A 42 4.06 14.66 5.26
CA ILE A 42 5.22 14.04 5.92
C ILE A 42 4.79 13.32 7.21
N GLY A 43 4.03 13.99 8.08
CA GLY A 43 3.53 13.40 9.33
C GLY A 43 2.62 12.20 9.08
N PHE A 44 1.76 12.28 8.06
CA PHE A 44 0.93 11.16 7.62
C PHE A 44 1.77 9.96 7.15
N THR A 45 2.77 10.20 6.30
CA THR A 45 3.66 9.16 5.81
C THR A 45 4.42 8.49 6.96
N LEU A 46 5.00 9.26 7.88
CA LEU A 46 5.71 8.71 9.04
C LEU A 46 4.81 7.86 9.94
N MET A 47 3.61 8.34 10.24
CA MET A 47 2.63 7.60 11.06
C MET A 47 2.18 6.31 10.37
N PHE A 48 1.89 6.37 9.07
CA PHE A 48 1.44 5.19 8.33
C PHE A 48 2.59 4.19 8.13
N THR A 49 3.82 4.64 7.89
CA THR A 49 4.99 3.76 7.83
C THR A 49 5.25 3.09 9.18
N ALA A 50 5.20 3.84 10.29
CA ALA A 50 5.33 3.28 11.62
C ALA A 50 4.26 2.22 11.92
N PHE A 51 3.00 2.52 11.59
CA PHE A 51 1.91 1.54 11.65
C PHE A 51 2.24 0.29 10.83
N SER A 52 2.66 0.46 9.58
CA SER A 52 2.97 -0.66 8.67
C SER A 52 4.09 -1.54 9.20
N VAL A 53 5.17 -0.94 9.74
CA VAL A 53 6.30 -1.68 10.35
C VAL A 53 5.86 -2.46 11.59
N LEU A 54 5.13 -1.82 12.52
CA LEU A 54 4.68 -2.46 13.75
C LEU A 54 3.65 -3.57 13.49
N HIS A 55 2.70 -3.31 12.58
CA HIS A 55 1.73 -4.30 12.16
C HIS A 55 2.42 -5.48 11.46
N ALA A 56 3.33 -5.22 10.51
CA ALA A 56 4.11 -6.25 9.84
C ALA A 56 4.95 -7.06 10.84
N ALA A 57 5.60 -6.41 11.81
CA ALA A 57 6.37 -7.09 12.85
C ALA A 57 5.50 -8.01 13.71
N SER A 58 4.25 -7.63 14.00
CA SER A 58 3.32 -8.45 14.76
C SER A 58 2.76 -9.66 13.98
N ILE A 59 2.72 -9.57 12.63
CA ILE A 59 2.19 -10.61 11.74
C ILE A 59 3.30 -11.49 11.16
N LEU A 60 4.42 -10.91 10.74
CA LEU A 60 5.52 -11.60 10.04
C LEU A 60 6.73 -11.87 10.94
N GLY A 61 6.76 -11.23 12.13
CA GLY A 61 7.95 -11.15 12.96
C GLY A 61 8.91 -10.04 12.51
N TRP A 62 9.76 -9.56 13.45
CA TRP A 62 10.67 -8.43 13.21
C TRP A 62 11.64 -8.65 12.05
N ARG A 63 12.22 -9.85 11.94
CA ARG A 63 13.20 -10.16 10.88
C ARG A 63 12.61 -9.96 9.49
N ARG A 64 11.41 -10.51 9.23
CA ARG A 64 10.73 -10.38 7.94
C ARG A 64 10.19 -8.96 7.72
N SER A 65 9.67 -8.31 8.76
CA SER A 65 9.19 -6.93 8.68
C SER A 65 10.31 -5.97 8.27
N LEU A 66 11.46 -6.04 8.93
CA LEU A 66 12.62 -5.19 8.61
C LEU A 66 13.23 -5.55 7.26
N ALA A 67 13.29 -6.83 6.90
CA ALA A 67 13.73 -7.26 5.57
C ALA A 67 12.82 -6.70 4.47
N PHE A 68 11.50 -6.70 4.68
CA PHE A 68 10.54 -6.14 3.72
C PHE A 68 10.68 -4.63 3.59
N LEU A 69 10.81 -3.91 4.72
CA LEU A 69 11.08 -2.48 4.73
C LEU A 69 12.38 -2.16 3.96
N LEU A 70 13.46 -2.89 4.24
CA LEU A 70 14.76 -2.65 3.62
C LEU A 70 14.72 -2.93 2.11
N VAL A 71 14.14 -4.06 1.69
CA VAL A 71 13.95 -4.38 0.26
C VAL A 71 13.16 -3.29 -0.42
N CYS A 72 12.02 -2.89 0.16
CA CYS A 72 11.20 -1.83 -0.41
C CYS A 72 11.98 -0.51 -0.50
N ALA A 73 12.65 -0.10 0.58
CA ALA A 73 13.39 1.16 0.60
C ALA A 73 14.54 1.19 -0.41
N VAL A 74 15.31 0.11 -0.52
CA VAL A 74 16.45 0.05 -1.47
C VAL A 74 15.95 -0.01 -2.91
N VAL A 75 15.01 -0.90 -3.21
CA VAL A 75 14.50 -1.06 -4.59
C VAL A 75 13.79 0.22 -5.04
N SER A 76 12.88 0.77 -4.23
CA SER A 76 12.19 2.01 -4.61
C SER A 76 13.16 3.17 -4.77
N TRP A 77 14.13 3.34 -3.85
CA TRP A 77 15.14 4.37 -3.98
C TRP A 77 15.96 4.23 -5.27
N CYS A 78 16.38 3.01 -5.64
CA CYS A 78 17.12 2.79 -6.88
C CYS A 78 16.28 3.14 -8.12
N PHE A 79 15.00 2.74 -8.17
CA PHE A 79 14.11 3.08 -9.28
C PHE A 79 13.84 4.59 -9.36
N GLU A 80 13.65 5.23 -8.20
CA GLU A 80 13.46 6.68 -8.10
C GLU A 80 14.68 7.45 -8.54
N GLU A 81 15.89 7.08 -8.06
CA GLU A 81 17.14 7.74 -8.43
C GLU A 81 17.43 7.63 -9.93
N VAL A 82 17.24 6.43 -10.50
CA VAL A 82 17.32 6.23 -11.96
C VAL A 82 16.21 7.03 -12.66
N GLY A 83 15.00 7.04 -12.12
CA GLY A 83 13.86 7.76 -12.68
C GLY A 83 14.10 9.25 -12.78
N VAL A 84 14.50 9.89 -11.67
CA VAL A 84 14.80 11.34 -11.63
C VAL A 84 15.98 11.68 -12.51
N SER A 85 17.07 10.89 -12.44
CA SER A 85 18.32 11.18 -13.17
C SER A 85 18.19 11.01 -14.68
N THR A 86 17.31 10.10 -15.16
CA THR A 86 17.25 9.73 -16.58
C THR A 86 15.91 10.02 -17.26
N GLY A 87 14.85 10.20 -16.50
CA GLY A 87 13.48 10.29 -17.03
C GLY A 87 12.90 8.97 -17.57
N LEU A 88 13.64 7.85 -17.50
CA LEU A 88 13.25 6.58 -18.16
C LEU A 88 12.15 5.82 -17.42
N VAL A 89 12.11 5.88 -16.08
CA VAL A 89 11.21 5.02 -15.29
C VAL A 89 9.82 5.64 -15.16
N TYR A 90 9.74 6.91 -14.72
CA TYR A 90 8.46 7.58 -14.41
C TYR A 90 8.20 8.81 -15.28
N GLY A 91 9.09 9.11 -16.25
CA GLY A 91 9.14 10.35 -16.99
C GLY A 91 10.16 11.33 -16.40
N ALA A 92 10.37 12.44 -17.10
CA ALA A 92 11.25 13.50 -16.61
C ALA A 92 10.52 14.29 -15.52
N TYR A 93 10.96 14.16 -14.26
CA TYR A 93 10.38 14.84 -13.11
C TYR A 93 11.44 15.23 -12.09
N HIS A 94 11.07 16.10 -11.19
CA HIS A 94 11.91 16.49 -10.07
C HIS A 94 11.09 16.66 -8.79
N TYR A 95 11.72 16.39 -7.64
CA TYR A 95 11.16 16.56 -6.33
C TYR A 95 11.35 17.97 -5.79
N SER A 96 10.33 18.51 -5.16
CA SER A 96 10.38 19.80 -4.45
C SER A 96 11.20 19.67 -3.16
N SER A 97 11.84 20.78 -2.75
CA SER A 97 12.56 20.88 -1.48
C SER A 97 11.65 20.73 -0.24
N ARG A 98 10.33 20.87 -0.39
CA ARG A 98 9.36 20.72 0.70
C ARG A 98 9.29 19.28 1.25
N LEU A 99 9.80 18.29 0.51
CA LEU A 99 9.85 16.90 0.96
C LEU A 99 11.05 16.59 1.88
N GLY A 100 11.89 17.59 2.18
CA GLY A 100 12.96 17.50 3.14
C GLY A 100 14.29 17.03 2.55
N ALA A 101 15.14 16.47 3.40
CA ALA A 101 16.48 16.03 3.01
C ALA A 101 16.44 14.90 1.96
N LYS A 102 17.42 14.93 1.04
CA LYS A 102 17.56 13.95 -0.04
C LYS A 102 18.78 13.06 0.15
N LEU A 103 18.70 11.87 -0.39
CA LEU A 103 19.85 11.01 -0.69
C LEU A 103 19.93 10.89 -2.21
N GLY A 104 20.98 11.46 -2.83
CA GLY A 104 20.97 11.72 -4.26
C GLY A 104 19.90 12.74 -4.62
N GLU A 105 19.07 12.43 -5.61
CA GLU A 105 17.94 13.27 -6.02
C GLU A 105 16.64 12.94 -5.29
N VAL A 106 16.59 11.85 -4.51
CA VAL A 106 15.38 11.29 -3.89
C VAL A 106 15.23 11.75 -2.43
N PRO A 107 14.13 12.40 -2.04
CA PRO A 107 13.85 12.73 -0.65
C PRO A 107 13.75 11.48 0.23
N LEU A 108 14.34 11.51 1.43
CA LEU A 108 14.35 10.37 2.37
C LEU A 108 12.95 9.88 2.78
N ILE A 109 11.94 10.73 2.67
CA ILE A 109 10.54 10.37 2.96
C ILE A 109 9.94 9.43 1.89
N ILE A 110 10.46 9.44 0.65
CA ILE A 110 9.89 8.69 -0.48
C ILE A 110 9.97 7.18 -0.29
N PRO A 111 11.13 6.57 0.06
CA PRO A 111 11.17 5.13 0.35
C PRO A 111 10.23 4.70 1.50
N LEU A 112 9.98 5.58 2.46
CA LEU A 112 9.01 5.32 3.54
C LEU A 112 7.57 5.40 3.02
N ALA A 113 7.26 6.35 2.13
CA ALA A 113 5.97 6.43 1.45
C ALA A 113 5.71 5.18 0.58
N TRP A 114 6.74 4.69 -0.12
CA TRP A 114 6.65 3.41 -0.84
C TRP A 114 6.29 2.26 0.08
N PHE A 115 6.95 2.13 1.24
CA PHE A 115 6.70 1.01 2.14
C PHE A 115 5.28 1.03 2.73
N MET A 116 4.74 2.19 3.13
CA MET A 116 3.37 2.26 3.64
C MET A 116 2.34 1.77 2.62
N MET A 117 2.54 2.12 1.34
CA MET A 117 1.65 1.73 0.24
C MET A 117 1.85 0.27 -0.17
N VAL A 118 3.11 -0.18 -0.30
CA VAL A 118 3.48 -1.57 -0.59
C VAL A 118 2.88 -2.52 0.43
N TYR A 119 3.01 -2.22 1.72
CA TYR A 119 2.51 -3.10 2.77
C TYR A 119 0.97 -3.18 2.78
N ALA A 120 0.29 -2.05 2.64
CA ALA A 120 -1.16 -2.01 2.54
C ALA A 120 -1.68 -2.78 1.31
N SER A 121 -1.07 -2.55 0.15
CA SER A 121 -1.43 -3.21 -1.11
C SER A 121 -1.17 -4.72 -1.08
N TRP A 122 -0.07 -5.15 -0.46
CA TRP A 122 0.22 -6.56 -0.21
C TRP A 122 -0.85 -7.22 0.66
N THR A 123 -1.32 -6.52 1.72
CA THR A 123 -2.39 -7.03 2.58
C THR A 123 -3.71 -7.15 1.83
N VAL A 124 -4.06 -6.14 1.01
CA VAL A 124 -5.25 -6.18 0.14
C VAL A 124 -5.20 -7.38 -0.80
N ALA A 125 -4.09 -7.57 -1.52
CA ALA A 125 -3.93 -8.69 -2.45
C ALA A 125 -4.08 -10.05 -1.74
N ARG A 126 -3.52 -10.20 -0.54
CA ARG A 126 -3.68 -11.40 0.27
C ARG A 126 -5.14 -11.65 0.67
N LEU A 127 -5.85 -10.64 1.13
CA LEU A 127 -7.27 -10.77 1.47
C LEU A 127 -8.09 -11.24 0.27
N LEU A 128 -7.81 -10.71 -0.91
CA LEU A 128 -8.54 -11.05 -2.14
C LEU A 128 -8.27 -12.49 -2.62
N LEU A 129 -7.04 -12.96 -2.49
CA LEU A 129 -6.59 -14.22 -3.11
C LEU A 129 -6.52 -15.39 -2.13
N ASP A 130 -6.09 -15.19 -0.88
CA ASP A 130 -5.84 -16.28 0.07
C ASP A 130 -7.12 -16.92 0.60
N GLY A 131 -8.26 -16.27 0.42
CA GLY A 131 -9.54 -16.86 0.77
C GLY A 131 -10.06 -17.92 -0.20
N ALA A 132 -9.42 -18.11 -1.33
CA ALA A 132 -9.78 -19.09 -2.36
C ALA A 132 -9.00 -20.41 -2.23
N GLY A 133 -8.43 -20.73 -1.05
CA GLY A 133 -7.65 -21.95 -0.85
C GLY A 133 -6.30 -21.88 -1.56
N SER A 134 -5.58 -20.81 -1.33
CA SER A 134 -4.30 -20.50 -1.98
C SER A 134 -3.30 -21.64 -1.83
N SER A 135 -3.04 -22.30 -2.94
CA SER A 135 -1.92 -23.23 -3.04
C SER A 135 -0.60 -22.43 -2.90
N THR A 136 0.36 -22.99 -2.20
CA THR A 136 1.75 -22.52 -2.18
C THR A 136 2.47 -22.71 -3.52
N SER A 137 1.73 -22.98 -4.60
CA SER A 137 2.26 -23.15 -5.95
C SER A 137 2.86 -21.83 -6.47
N GLY A 138 3.87 -21.94 -7.34
CA GLY A 138 4.51 -20.76 -7.95
C GLY A 138 3.52 -19.84 -8.67
N GLY A 139 2.43 -20.39 -9.24
CA GLY A 139 1.35 -19.61 -9.84
C GLY A 139 0.60 -18.75 -8.85
N GLY A 140 0.32 -19.25 -7.66
CA GLY A 140 -0.33 -18.45 -6.60
C GLY A 140 0.53 -17.28 -6.11
N THR A 141 1.86 -17.46 -6.04
CA THR A 141 2.80 -16.39 -5.71
C THR A 141 2.82 -15.31 -6.77
N ALA A 142 2.92 -15.67 -8.05
CA ALA A 142 2.91 -14.71 -9.16
C ALA A 142 1.61 -13.92 -9.18
N ALA A 143 0.46 -14.57 -8.99
CA ALA A 143 -0.84 -13.91 -8.90
C ALA A 143 -0.89 -12.88 -7.77
N ARG A 144 -0.34 -13.22 -6.58
CA ARG A 144 -0.27 -12.26 -5.46
C ARG A 144 0.61 -11.07 -5.76
N ILE A 145 1.80 -11.30 -6.36
CA ILE A 145 2.72 -10.21 -6.74
C ILE A 145 2.05 -9.25 -7.72
N VAL A 146 1.47 -9.79 -8.80
CA VAL A 146 0.81 -8.99 -9.83
C VAL A 146 -0.40 -8.25 -9.25
N THR A 147 -1.25 -8.93 -8.48
CA THR A 147 -2.41 -8.28 -7.83
C THR A 147 -1.98 -7.16 -6.89
N ALA A 148 -0.96 -7.39 -6.04
CA ALA A 148 -0.47 -6.35 -5.13
C ALA A 148 0.12 -5.15 -5.89
N ALA A 149 0.83 -5.39 -6.99
CA ALA A 149 1.36 -4.33 -7.84
C ALA A 149 0.23 -3.53 -8.52
N MET A 150 -0.81 -4.19 -9.03
CA MET A 150 -1.99 -3.52 -9.59
C MET A 150 -2.75 -2.71 -8.53
N VAL A 151 -2.92 -3.26 -7.33
CA VAL A 151 -3.56 -2.56 -6.20
C VAL A 151 -2.78 -1.29 -5.83
N MET A 152 -1.47 -1.36 -5.80
CA MET A 152 -0.63 -0.20 -5.52
C MET A 152 -0.67 0.84 -6.64
N THR A 153 -0.61 0.41 -7.90
CA THR A 153 -0.72 1.32 -9.05
C THR A 153 -2.10 1.97 -9.13
N ALA A 154 -3.17 1.26 -8.74
CA ALA A 154 -4.50 1.87 -8.63
C ALA A 154 -4.54 3.01 -7.58
N TRP A 155 -3.76 2.91 -6.51
CA TRP A 155 -3.60 4.03 -5.56
C TRP A 155 -2.88 5.20 -6.21
N ASP A 156 -1.81 4.94 -6.94
CA ASP A 156 -1.03 5.95 -7.63
C ASP A 156 -1.87 6.78 -8.63
N THR A 157 -2.79 6.13 -9.36
CA THR A 157 -3.67 6.85 -10.32
C THR A 157 -4.47 7.99 -9.70
N VAL A 158 -4.73 7.97 -8.39
CA VAL A 158 -5.46 9.02 -7.67
C VAL A 158 -4.57 9.86 -6.75
N MET A 159 -3.32 9.46 -6.56
CA MET A 159 -2.37 10.16 -5.70
C MET A 159 -1.49 11.12 -6.50
N ASP A 160 -0.84 10.66 -7.54
CA ASP A 160 0.09 11.43 -8.34
C ASP A 160 -0.48 12.73 -8.91
N PRO A 161 -1.71 12.75 -9.46
CA PRO A 161 -2.29 14.01 -9.91
C PRO A 161 -2.40 15.07 -8.81
N GLY A 162 -2.75 14.66 -7.61
CA GLY A 162 -2.86 15.56 -6.45
C GLY A 162 -1.50 16.05 -5.96
N MET A 163 -0.52 15.16 -5.92
CA MET A 163 0.84 15.49 -5.49
C MET A 163 1.54 16.41 -6.50
N ALA A 164 1.37 16.17 -7.78
CA ALA A 164 1.85 17.06 -8.84
C ALA A 164 1.22 18.44 -8.76
N ARG A 165 -0.12 18.51 -8.58
CA ARG A 165 -0.84 19.78 -8.42
C ARG A 165 -0.38 20.54 -7.18
N SER A 166 -0.07 19.85 -6.09
CA SER A 166 0.47 20.46 -4.86
C SER A 166 1.92 20.93 -5.02
N GLY A 167 2.61 20.54 -6.11
CA GLY A 167 4.02 20.81 -6.35
C GLY A 167 4.95 20.03 -5.41
N ALA A 168 4.55 18.83 -4.97
CA ALA A 168 5.43 17.91 -4.26
C ALA A 168 6.51 17.35 -5.20
N TRP A 169 6.09 17.04 -6.42
CA TRP A 169 6.95 16.77 -7.58
C TRP A 169 6.29 17.28 -8.86
N THR A 170 7.09 17.48 -9.89
CA THR A 170 6.62 18.07 -11.14
C THR A 170 7.24 17.34 -12.33
N TRP A 171 6.41 16.93 -13.29
CA TRP A 171 6.86 16.41 -14.58
C TRP A 171 7.02 17.52 -15.59
N GLU A 172 8.11 17.49 -16.35
CA GLU A 172 8.38 18.42 -17.44
C GLU A 172 8.53 17.66 -18.77
N PRO A 173 7.72 18.00 -19.79
CA PRO A 173 6.72 19.08 -19.94
C PRO A 173 5.32 18.75 -19.39
N GLY A 174 5.16 17.84 -18.45
CA GLY A 174 3.89 17.31 -17.97
C GLY A 174 3.50 16.00 -18.67
N GLY A 175 2.29 15.50 -18.42
CA GLY A 175 1.80 14.25 -18.99
C GLY A 175 0.31 14.28 -19.32
N ALA A 176 -0.13 13.32 -20.14
CA ALA A 176 -1.49 13.23 -20.64
C ALA A 176 -2.55 12.91 -19.58
N TYR A 177 -2.14 12.33 -18.45
CA TYR A 177 -3.04 11.94 -17.36
C TYR A 177 -2.95 12.96 -16.22
N PHE A 178 -3.75 14.02 -16.24
CA PHE A 178 -3.77 15.07 -15.21
C PHE A 178 -2.37 15.63 -14.87
N GLY A 179 -1.51 15.76 -15.88
CA GLY A 179 -0.13 16.22 -15.74
C GLY A 179 0.88 15.10 -15.48
N VAL A 180 0.43 13.85 -15.33
CA VAL A 180 1.27 12.66 -15.11
C VAL A 180 1.50 11.92 -16.43
N PRO A 181 2.73 11.54 -16.80
CA PRO A 181 3.00 10.73 -17.97
C PRO A 181 2.41 9.31 -17.84
N LEU A 182 1.84 8.75 -18.90
CA LEU A 182 1.23 7.41 -18.84
C LEU A 182 2.24 6.31 -18.49
N HIS A 183 3.49 6.44 -18.92
CA HIS A 183 4.51 5.45 -18.58
C HIS A 183 4.95 5.48 -17.10
N ASN A 184 4.61 6.53 -16.34
CA ASN A 184 4.75 6.54 -14.89
C ASN A 184 4.10 5.30 -14.26
N PHE A 185 2.89 4.97 -14.68
CA PHE A 185 2.15 3.82 -14.15
C PHE A 185 2.81 2.48 -14.50
N ALA A 186 3.48 2.38 -15.66
CA ALA A 186 4.30 1.22 -15.99
C ALA A 186 5.55 1.13 -15.10
N GLY A 187 6.17 2.28 -14.78
CA GLY A 187 7.25 2.40 -13.80
C GLY A 187 6.83 1.92 -12.41
N TRP A 188 5.64 2.35 -11.95
CA TRP A 188 5.07 1.91 -10.67
C TRP A 188 4.86 0.40 -10.64
N LEU A 189 4.30 -0.19 -11.69
CA LEU A 189 4.15 -1.65 -11.82
C LEU A 189 5.51 -2.35 -11.78
N ALA A 190 6.50 -1.88 -12.54
CA ALA A 190 7.83 -2.49 -12.59
C ALA A 190 8.51 -2.43 -11.21
N THR A 191 8.50 -1.28 -10.55
CA THR A 191 9.07 -1.09 -9.22
C THR A 191 8.39 -2.02 -8.19
N THR A 192 7.07 -2.03 -8.14
CA THR A 192 6.32 -2.83 -7.17
C THR A 192 6.46 -4.33 -7.41
N ILE A 193 6.41 -4.79 -8.65
CA ILE A 193 6.68 -6.19 -9.00
C ILE A 193 8.08 -6.59 -8.54
N THR A 194 9.08 -5.72 -8.74
CA THR A 194 10.46 -5.97 -8.29
C THR A 194 10.52 -6.06 -6.77
N VAL A 195 9.92 -5.11 -6.03
CA VAL A 195 9.88 -5.13 -4.56
C VAL A 195 9.28 -6.43 -4.05
N TYR A 196 8.10 -6.81 -4.55
CA TYR A 196 7.41 -8.02 -4.08
C TYR A 196 8.16 -9.30 -4.46
N THR A 197 8.77 -9.34 -5.65
CA THR A 197 9.55 -10.50 -6.09
C THR A 197 10.78 -10.69 -5.23
N VAL A 198 11.55 -9.63 -4.98
CA VAL A 198 12.75 -9.69 -4.14
C VAL A 198 12.39 -10.04 -2.70
N ALA A 199 11.32 -9.44 -2.14
CA ALA A 199 10.83 -9.76 -0.80
C ALA A 199 10.41 -11.23 -0.68
N GLU A 200 9.66 -11.76 -1.65
CA GLU A 200 9.23 -13.16 -1.67
C GLU A 200 10.43 -14.12 -1.75
N LEU A 201 11.40 -13.84 -2.64
CA LEU A 201 12.62 -14.65 -2.76
C LEU A 201 13.43 -14.63 -1.46
N LEU A 202 13.52 -13.49 -0.79
CA LEU A 202 14.20 -13.36 0.48
C LEU A 202 13.46 -14.12 1.58
N PHE A 203 12.12 -14.01 1.66
CA PHE A 203 11.30 -14.70 2.65
C PHE A 203 11.41 -16.21 2.55
N ARG A 204 11.50 -16.76 1.34
CA ARG A 204 11.72 -18.21 1.12
C ARG A 204 13.06 -18.71 1.66
N ARG A 205 14.07 -17.84 1.75
CA ARG A 205 15.39 -18.17 2.32
C ARG A 205 15.48 -17.98 3.83
N MET A 206 14.49 -17.32 4.42
CA MET A 206 14.45 -17.09 5.87
C MET A 206 13.81 -18.28 6.55
N GLU A 207 14.56 -18.88 7.50
CA GLU A 207 14.11 -20.04 8.28
C GLU A 207 12.84 -19.72 9.09
N GLY A 208 12.05 -20.76 9.31
CA GLY A 208 10.78 -20.72 10.04
C GLY A 208 9.60 -20.34 9.16
N ASP A 209 8.47 -20.98 9.43
CA ASP A 209 7.20 -20.63 8.76
C ASP A 209 6.78 -19.20 9.14
N PRO A 210 6.17 -18.46 8.20
CA PRO A 210 5.49 -17.24 8.57
C PRO A 210 4.44 -17.59 9.64
N PRO A 211 4.25 -16.72 10.66
CA PRO A 211 3.17 -16.93 11.62
C PRO A 211 1.88 -17.22 10.86
N ALA A 212 1.10 -18.20 11.34
CA ALA A 212 -0.20 -18.47 10.76
C ALA A 212 -0.98 -17.16 10.63
N VAL A 213 -1.58 -16.95 9.46
CA VAL A 213 -2.36 -15.72 9.23
C VAL A 213 -3.40 -15.61 10.32
N VAL A 214 -3.25 -14.65 11.20
CA VAL A 214 -4.26 -14.37 12.22
C VAL A 214 -5.49 -13.88 11.47
N ALA A 215 -6.48 -14.74 11.32
CA ALA A 215 -7.77 -14.36 10.75
C ALA A 215 -8.41 -13.31 11.65
N GLY A 216 -9.03 -12.30 11.05
CA GLY A 216 -9.78 -11.30 11.79
C GLY A 216 -9.46 -9.86 11.41
N VAL A 217 -10.17 -8.93 12.02
CA VAL A 217 -10.10 -7.50 11.71
C VAL A 217 -8.67 -6.96 11.85
N TYR A 218 -7.92 -7.44 12.84
CA TYR A 218 -6.54 -6.96 13.06
C TYR A 218 -5.65 -7.17 11.83
N SER A 219 -5.65 -8.37 11.25
CA SER A 219 -4.83 -8.66 10.07
C SER A 219 -5.24 -7.85 8.83
N GLY A 220 -6.47 -7.35 8.81
CA GLY A 220 -7.02 -6.50 7.74
C GLY A 220 -6.83 -4.99 7.95
N LEU A 221 -6.24 -4.53 9.07
CA LEU A 221 -6.09 -3.10 9.34
C LEU A 221 -5.40 -2.32 8.21
N PRO A 222 -4.32 -2.83 7.55
CA PRO A 222 -3.73 -2.11 6.42
C PRO A 222 -4.69 -1.97 5.23
N ALA A 223 -5.56 -2.97 4.99
CA ALA A 223 -6.58 -2.88 3.95
C ALA A 223 -7.70 -1.89 4.32
N LEU A 224 -8.03 -1.76 5.60
CA LEU A 224 -8.96 -0.72 6.06
C LEU A 224 -8.35 0.70 5.90
N LEU A 225 -7.04 0.89 6.12
CA LEU A 225 -6.37 2.16 5.81
C LEU A 225 -6.38 2.44 4.29
N TYR A 226 -6.16 1.43 3.46
CA TYR A 226 -6.32 1.55 2.01
C TYR A 226 -7.75 1.99 1.64
N ALA A 227 -8.76 1.41 2.30
CA ALA A 227 -10.16 1.80 2.12
C ALA A 227 -10.44 3.24 2.59
N LEU A 228 -9.85 3.69 3.71
CA LEU A 228 -9.96 5.08 4.16
C LEU A 228 -9.36 6.07 3.14
N VAL A 229 -8.24 5.72 2.52
CA VAL A 229 -7.69 6.52 1.42
C VAL A 229 -8.65 6.55 0.23
N ALA A 230 -9.24 5.42 -0.15
CA ALA A 230 -10.22 5.36 -1.23
C ALA A 230 -11.44 6.24 -0.92
N VAL A 231 -12.00 6.15 0.29
CA VAL A 231 -13.11 7.00 0.74
C VAL A 231 -12.71 8.48 0.71
N HIS A 232 -11.51 8.81 1.16
CA HIS A 232 -11.01 10.20 1.11
C HIS A 232 -10.97 10.73 -0.33
N ARG A 233 -10.47 9.94 -1.28
CA ARG A 233 -10.42 10.34 -2.70
C ARG A 233 -11.81 10.43 -3.35
N LEU A 234 -12.78 9.68 -2.86
CA LEU A 234 -14.18 9.79 -3.29
C LEU A 234 -14.86 11.04 -2.74
N LEU A 235 -14.62 11.37 -1.47
CA LEU A 235 -15.24 12.52 -0.80
C LEU A 235 -14.60 13.84 -1.23
N LEU A 236 -13.27 13.87 -1.29
CA LEU A 236 -12.46 15.06 -1.59
C LEU A 236 -11.51 14.77 -2.77
N PRO A 237 -12.03 14.60 -3.98
CA PRO A 237 -11.20 14.38 -5.16
C PRO A 237 -10.51 15.68 -5.60
N ASP A 238 -9.35 15.54 -6.21
CA ASP A 238 -8.63 16.67 -6.80
C ASP A 238 -9.37 17.26 -8.04
N SER A 239 -10.18 16.45 -8.73
CA SER A 239 -11.11 16.87 -9.78
C SER A 239 -12.31 15.92 -9.87
N PRO A 240 -13.45 16.34 -10.50
CA PRO A 240 -14.62 15.46 -10.68
C PRO A 240 -14.29 14.16 -11.44
N GLU A 241 -13.42 14.24 -12.45
CA GLU A 241 -13.01 13.09 -13.26
C GLU A 241 -12.21 12.09 -12.41
N LEU A 242 -11.34 12.58 -11.52
CA LEU A 242 -10.59 11.73 -10.60
C LEU A 242 -11.48 11.04 -9.56
N ARG A 243 -12.68 11.56 -9.28
CA ARG A 243 -13.68 10.84 -8.47
C ARG A 243 -14.13 9.56 -9.15
N VAL A 244 -14.33 9.59 -10.48
CA VAL A 244 -14.70 8.39 -11.25
C VAL A 244 -13.54 7.37 -11.21
N VAL A 245 -12.31 7.84 -11.44
CA VAL A 245 -11.12 6.97 -11.33
C VAL A 245 -11.00 6.38 -9.92
N ALA A 246 -11.22 7.20 -8.88
CA ALA A 246 -11.21 6.72 -7.49
C ALA A 246 -12.28 5.65 -7.24
N ALA A 247 -13.48 5.80 -7.78
CA ALA A 247 -14.56 4.83 -7.58
C ALA A 247 -14.25 3.46 -8.20
N PHE A 248 -13.81 3.44 -9.45
CA PHE A 248 -13.59 2.19 -10.22
C PHE A 248 -12.17 1.63 -10.09
N GLY A 249 -11.20 2.43 -9.67
CA GLY A 249 -9.84 2.00 -9.36
C GLY A 249 -9.72 1.58 -7.89
N ILE A 250 -9.19 2.50 -7.07
CA ILE A 250 -8.89 2.23 -5.65
C ILE A 250 -10.16 1.88 -4.84
N GLY A 251 -11.32 2.50 -5.13
CA GLY A 251 -12.58 2.30 -4.42
C GLY A 251 -13.16 0.91 -4.62
N PHE A 252 -13.18 0.42 -5.87
CA PHE A 252 -13.65 -0.93 -6.19
C PHE A 252 -12.79 -1.99 -5.50
N VAL A 253 -11.47 -1.86 -5.57
CA VAL A 253 -10.53 -2.77 -4.90
C VAL A 253 -10.71 -2.73 -3.37
N ALA A 254 -10.85 -1.54 -2.80
CA ALA A 254 -11.11 -1.35 -1.38
C ALA A 254 -12.43 -2.01 -0.94
N LEU A 255 -13.50 -1.85 -1.70
CA LEU A 255 -14.79 -2.48 -1.45
C LEU A 255 -14.66 -4.00 -1.41
N LEU A 256 -14.01 -4.59 -2.41
CA LEU A 256 -13.80 -6.05 -2.44
C LEU A 256 -13.00 -6.54 -1.23
N ALA A 257 -11.94 -5.82 -0.83
CA ALA A 257 -11.13 -6.17 0.33
C ALA A 257 -11.93 -6.08 1.65
N VAL A 258 -12.74 -5.03 1.82
CA VAL A 258 -13.60 -4.86 3.00
C VAL A 258 -14.69 -5.93 3.05
N LEU A 259 -15.35 -6.23 1.93
CA LEU A 259 -16.33 -7.32 1.84
C LEU A 259 -15.67 -8.66 2.18
N ARG A 260 -14.48 -8.92 1.67
CA ARG A 260 -13.74 -10.15 1.98
C ARG A 260 -13.39 -10.26 3.46
N LEU A 261 -13.01 -9.15 4.08
CA LEU A 261 -12.73 -9.09 5.52
C LEU A 261 -13.99 -9.31 6.35
N ALA A 262 -15.13 -8.73 5.96
CA ALA A 262 -16.40 -8.84 6.65
C ALA A 262 -17.03 -10.25 6.55
N LEU A 263 -16.90 -10.89 5.39
CA LEU A 263 -17.44 -12.23 5.16
C LEU A 263 -16.59 -13.33 5.82
N GLY A 264 -15.38 -13.00 6.26
CA GLY A 264 -14.47 -13.97 6.85
C GLY A 264 -13.91 -15.01 5.84
N PRO A 265 -13.11 -15.97 6.29
CA PRO A 265 -12.67 -17.07 5.45
C PRO A 265 -13.89 -17.88 5.01
N SER A 266 -14.03 -18.11 3.70
CA SER A 266 -15.07 -19.02 3.18
C SER A 266 -14.89 -20.37 3.86
N ALA A 267 -15.94 -20.89 4.48
CA ALA A 267 -15.92 -22.26 5.00
C ALA A 267 -15.40 -23.15 3.87
N ALA A 268 -14.36 -23.95 4.13
CA ALA A 268 -13.86 -24.89 3.15
C ALA A 268 -15.05 -25.76 2.73
N VAL A 269 -15.42 -25.72 1.44
CA VAL A 269 -16.43 -26.60 0.90
C VAL A 269 -15.84 -28.00 1.11
N PRO A 270 -16.48 -28.88 1.91
CA PRO A 270 -15.96 -30.22 2.09
C PRO A 270 -15.85 -30.86 0.71
N PRO A 271 -14.83 -31.72 0.47
CA PRO A 271 -14.65 -32.38 -0.81
C PRO A 271 -15.98 -33.08 -1.14
N ARG A 272 -16.57 -32.72 -2.27
CA ARG A 272 -17.74 -33.43 -2.78
C ARG A 272 -17.28 -34.85 -3.10
N HIS A 273 -17.66 -35.83 -2.28
CA HIS A 273 -17.59 -37.21 -2.70
C HIS A 273 -18.53 -37.37 -3.89
N PHE A 274 -17.99 -37.48 -5.08
CA PHE A 274 -18.75 -37.91 -6.24
C PHE A 274 -19.03 -39.40 -6.06
N PRO A 275 -20.27 -39.84 -6.07
CA PRO A 275 -20.63 -41.25 -5.83
C PRO A 275 -20.48 -42.10 -7.09
N PHE A 276 -19.39 -41.97 -7.85
CA PHE A 276 -19.12 -42.80 -9.03
C PHE A 276 -17.67 -43.28 -8.99
N GLU A 277 -17.39 -44.19 -8.06
CA GLU A 277 -16.35 -45.21 -8.19
C GLU A 277 -16.92 -46.49 -7.61
N GLN A 278 -17.59 -47.28 -8.45
CA GLN A 278 -17.69 -48.74 -8.37
C GLN A 278 -17.31 -49.32 -9.72
#